data_b5a23c93b8177fc33f2bdf3403885489
#
_entry.id   b5a23c93b8177fc33f2bdf3403885489
#
_cell.length_a   1.000
_cell.length_b   1.000
_cell.length_c   1.000
_cell.angle_alpha   90.00
_cell.angle_beta   90.00
_cell.angle_gamma   90.00
#
_symmetry.space_group_name_H-M   'P 1'
#
loop_
_entity.id
_entity.type
_entity.pdbx_description
1 polymer ?
#
loop_
_entity_poly.entity_id
_entity_poly.type
_entity_poly.pdbx_seq_one_letter_code
_entity_poly.pdbx_strand_id
1 'polypeptide(L)'
;MHVIVAVDGSKQSLLAAKHLKSFADPGKIDSISVIAVVSPYASVSFAEEISQDASHPADQTFRDAAEAAVATVAAVFDGWGPKVQSRVRSGSPATEIVKAAKAMGADLVVVGSGSRGLSDTVLLGSTAQRVQHSAPCPVLVVRPAPRKSRKATGRRRSS
;
A
#
# COMPACT_ATOMS: atom_id res chain seq x y z
N MET A 1 17.77 3.18 10.41
CA MET A 1 16.33 3.53 10.28
C MET A 1 15.50 2.26 10.08
N HIS A 2 14.34 2.21 10.72
CA HIS A 2 13.31 1.21 10.42
C HIS A 2 12.20 1.83 9.57
N VAL A 3 11.92 1.27 8.40
CA VAL A 3 10.89 1.77 7.47
C VAL A 3 9.72 0.80 7.40
N ILE A 4 8.50 1.31 7.50
CA ILE A 4 7.29 0.54 7.22
C ILE A 4 6.78 0.90 5.82
N VAL A 5 6.50 -0.10 4.99
CA VAL A 5 5.83 0.04 3.70
C VAL A 5 4.45 -0.61 3.79
N ALA A 6 3.40 0.21 3.71
CA ALA A 6 2.03 -0.27 3.76
C ALA A 6 1.54 -0.72 2.37
N VAL A 7 0.91 -1.87 2.31
CA VAL A 7 0.46 -2.54 1.09
C VAL A 7 -1.03 -2.83 1.15
N ASP A 8 -1.74 -2.55 0.07
CA ASP A 8 -3.16 -2.84 -0.12
C ASP A 8 -3.45 -3.68 -1.37
N GLY A 9 -2.41 -4.23 -2.01
CA GLY A 9 -2.50 -4.97 -3.26
C GLY A 9 -2.66 -4.10 -4.51
N SER A 10 -2.72 -2.78 -4.36
CA SER A 10 -2.83 -1.86 -5.49
C SER A 10 -1.48 -1.62 -6.19
N LYS A 11 -1.55 -1.16 -7.44
CA LYS A 11 -0.36 -0.69 -8.17
C LYS A 11 0.31 0.49 -7.46
N GLN A 12 -0.45 1.31 -6.73
CA GLN A 12 0.07 2.46 -6.01
C GLN A 12 0.97 2.04 -4.84
N SER A 13 0.62 0.99 -4.10
CA SER A 13 1.47 0.48 -3.03
C SER A 13 2.79 -0.11 -3.57
N LEU A 14 2.74 -0.78 -4.71
CA LEU A 14 3.95 -1.26 -5.39
C LEU A 14 4.82 -0.08 -5.90
N LEU A 15 4.20 0.96 -6.46
CA LEU A 15 4.92 2.17 -6.87
C LEU A 15 5.56 2.88 -5.68
N ALA A 16 4.91 2.89 -4.52
CA ALA A 16 5.45 3.47 -3.29
C ALA A 16 6.75 2.78 -2.87
N ALA A 17 6.79 1.45 -2.90
CA ALA A 17 8.00 0.69 -2.62
C ALA A 17 9.12 0.97 -3.64
N LYS A 18 8.80 0.96 -4.93
CA LYS A 18 9.75 1.29 -6.00
C LYS A 18 10.29 2.71 -5.88
N HIS A 19 9.44 3.65 -5.51
CA HIS A 19 9.84 5.04 -5.32
C HIS A 19 10.80 5.17 -4.14
N LEU A 20 10.51 4.55 -2.99
CA LEU A 20 11.43 4.50 -1.85
C LEU A 20 12.81 3.98 -2.28
N LYS A 21 12.85 2.84 -2.99
CA LYS A 21 14.10 2.25 -3.48
C LYS A 21 14.88 3.16 -4.42
N SER A 22 14.19 4.03 -5.18
CA SER A 22 14.82 4.87 -6.21
C SER A 22 15.64 6.03 -5.66
N PHE A 23 15.34 6.51 -4.45
CA PHE A 23 16.00 7.70 -3.89
C PHE A 23 16.66 7.47 -2.53
N ALA A 24 16.22 6.46 -1.77
CA ALA A 24 16.75 6.22 -0.43
C ALA A 24 18.10 5.51 -0.48
N ASP A 25 18.95 5.84 0.48
CA ASP A 25 20.25 5.19 0.68
C ASP A 25 20.05 3.90 1.50
N PRO A 26 20.31 2.71 0.93
CA PRO A 26 20.15 1.45 1.66
C PRO A 26 21.06 1.36 2.90
N GLY A 27 22.20 2.01 2.89
CA GLY A 27 23.14 2.02 4.02
C GLY A 27 22.60 2.73 5.26
N LYS A 28 21.54 3.54 5.11
CA LYS A 28 20.87 4.23 6.21
C LYS A 28 19.61 3.51 6.71
N ILE A 29 19.21 2.44 6.04
CA ILE A 29 18.02 1.65 6.40
C ILE A 29 18.48 0.30 6.94
N ASP A 30 18.17 0.02 8.20
CA ASP A 30 18.52 -1.25 8.86
C ASP A 30 17.49 -2.33 8.50
N SER A 31 16.22 -1.96 8.45
CA SER A 31 15.13 -2.89 8.19
C SER A 31 13.91 -2.26 7.55
N ILE A 32 13.20 -3.06 6.77
CA ILE A 32 11.92 -2.70 6.12
C ILE A 32 10.86 -3.71 6.56
N SER A 33 9.76 -3.22 7.11
CA SER A 33 8.56 -4.03 7.37
C SER A 33 7.51 -3.74 6.31
N VAL A 34 7.24 -4.72 5.46
CA VAL A 34 6.16 -4.68 4.47
C VAL A 34 4.89 -5.20 5.12
N ILE A 35 3.86 -4.36 5.25
CA ILE A 35 2.66 -4.67 6.02
C ILE A 35 1.41 -4.52 5.16
N ALA A 36 0.63 -5.60 5.07
CA ALA A 36 -0.75 -5.58 4.58
C ALA A 36 -1.72 -5.70 5.74
N VAL A 37 -2.89 -5.09 5.60
CA VAL A 37 -3.96 -5.19 6.59
C VAL A 37 -5.22 -5.69 5.92
N VAL A 38 -5.75 -6.80 6.41
CA VAL A 38 -7.03 -7.37 5.99
C VAL A 38 -8.13 -6.83 6.92
N SER A 39 -9.14 -6.20 6.32
CA SER A 39 -10.30 -5.73 7.08
C SER A 39 -11.26 -6.89 7.34
N PRO A 40 -11.60 -7.21 8.59
CA PRO A 40 -12.56 -8.26 8.90
C PRO A 40 -13.99 -7.95 8.40
N TYR A 41 -14.30 -6.68 8.15
CA TYR A 41 -15.61 -6.28 7.61
C TYR A 41 -15.76 -6.52 6.10
N ALA A 42 -14.67 -6.74 5.37
CA ALA A 42 -14.73 -7.08 3.95
C ALA A 42 -15.33 -8.47 3.72
N SER A 43 -15.11 -9.40 4.66
CA SER A 43 -15.66 -10.77 4.61
C SER A 43 -17.16 -10.81 4.96
N VAL A 44 -17.66 -9.95 5.83
CA VAL A 44 -19.06 -9.96 6.27
C VAL A 44 -20.00 -9.45 5.17
N SER A 45 -19.59 -8.44 4.40
CA SER A 45 -20.44 -7.87 3.33
C SER A 45 -20.68 -8.81 2.15
N PHE A 46 -19.82 -9.82 1.95
CA PHE A 46 -20.01 -10.85 0.91
C PHE A 46 -20.68 -12.13 1.45
N ALA A 47 -20.61 -12.39 2.76
CA ALA A 47 -21.17 -13.58 3.37
C ALA A 47 -22.70 -13.52 3.50
N GLU A 48 -23.30 -12.32 3.59
CA GLU A 48 -24.75 -12.16 3.67
C GLU A 48 -25.49 -12.46 2.35
N GLU A 49 -24.79 -12.46 1.20
CA GLU A 49 -25.42 -12.72 -0.09
C GLU A 49 -25.32 -14.18 -0.58
N ILE A 50 -24.48 -15.03 -0.04
CA ILE A 50 -24.16 -16.30 -0.72
C ILE A 50 -24.28 -17.60 0.11
N SER A 51 -24.30 -17.67 1.42
CA SER A 51 -24.61 -18.96 2.09
C SER A 51 -24.82 -18.93 3.60
N GLN A 52 -25.76 -19.78 4.02
CA GLN A 52 -26.02 -20.19 5.40
C GLN A 52 -25.06 -21.30 5.90
N ASP A 53 -23.95 -21.54 5.23
CA ASP A 53 -22.97 -22.58 5.61
C ASP A 53 -21.57 -21.98 5.59
N ALA A 54 -21.27 -21.23 6.65
CA ALA A 54 -20.07 -20.42 6.77
C ALA A 54 -18.98 -21.13 7.58
N SER A 55 -18.22 -21.96 6.94
CA SER A 55 -16.82 -22.20 7.32
C SER A 55 -15.89 -21.53 6.29
N HIS A 56 -15.70 -20.27 6.44
CA HIS A 56 -14.55 -19.38 6.14
C HIS A 56 -13.70 -19.52 4.87
N PRO A 57 -14.22 -19.76 3.64
CA PRO A 57 -13.38 -19.67 2.45
C PRO A 57 -12.96 -18.22 2.11
N ALA A 58 -13.81 -17.24 2.43
CA ALA A 58 -13.57 -15.84 2.08
C ALA A 58 -12.40 -15.22 2.86
N ASP A 59 -12.29 -15.45 4.16
CA ASP A 59 -11.19 -14.94 4.99
C ASP A 59 -9.85 -15.53 4.58
N GLN A 60 -9.81 -16.82 4.22
CA GLN A 60 -8.62 -17.47 3.69
C GLN A 60 -8.18 -16.79 2.39
N THR A 61 -9.11 -16.58 1.46
CA THR A 61 -8.82 -15.96 0.16
C THR A 61 -8.30 -14.51 0.28
N PHE A 62 -8.87 -13.71 1.19
CA PHE A 62 -8.39 -12.34 1.42
C PHE A 62 -7.01 -12.32 2.08
N ARG A 63 -6.75 -13.24 2.98
CA ARG A 63 -5.45 -13.40 3.62
C ARG A 63 -4.39 -13.84 2.62
N ASP A 64 -4.69 -14.83 1.78
CA ASP A 64 -3.79 -15.31 0.74
C ASP A 64 -3.45 -14.20 -0.27
N ALA A 65 -4.43 -13.38 -0.65
CA ALA A 65 -4.22 -12.23 -1.51
C ALA A 65 -3.33 -11.16 -0.84
N ALA A 66 -3.50 -10.93 0.46
CA ALA A 66 -2.67 -10.02 1.23
C ALA A 66 -1.22 -10.54 1.36
N GLU A 67 -1.04 -11.83 1.59
CA GLU A 67 0.28 -12.47 1.64
C GLU A 67 1.00 -12.39 0.29
N ALA A 68 0.30 -12.64 -0.82
CA ALA A 68 0.84 -12.48 -2.16
C ALA A 68 1.24 -11.02 -2.46
N ALA A 69 0.41 -10.06 -2.05
CA ALA A 69 0.70 -8.64 -2.22
C ALA A 69 1.94 -8.21 -1.43
N VAL A 70 2.07 -8.66 -0.19
CA VAL A 70 3.24 -8.38 0.66
C VAL A 70 4.49 -9.01 0.05
N ALA A 71 4.43 -10.26 -0.42
CA ALA A 71 5.55 -10.93 -1.06
C ALA A 71 6.01 -10.20 -2.33
N THR A 72 5.06 -9.74 -3.16
CA THR A 72 5.35 -8.96 -4.37
C THR A 72 6.07 -7.66 -4.06
N VAL A 73 5.66 -6.95 -3.03
CA VAL A 73 6.28 -5.68 -2.62
C VAL A 73 7.62 -5.93 -1.93
N ALA A 74 7.74 -6.96 -1.09
CA ALA A 74 8.99 -7.32 -0.45
C ALA A 74 10.09 -7.66 -1.47
N ALA A 75 9.74 -8.34 -2.56
CA ALA A 75 10.65 -8.68 -3.65
C ALA A 75 11.28 -7.45 -4.33
N VAL A 76 10.65 -6.27 -4.25
CA VAL A 76 11.25 -5.01 -4.74
C VAL A 76 12.58 -4.73 -4.07
N PHE A 77 12.74 -5.13 -2.82
CA PHE A 77 13.92 -4.86 -1.99
C PHE A 77 14.93 -6.01 -1.97
N ASP A 78 14.72 -7.07 -2.75
CA ASP A 78 15.65 -8.17 -2.83
C ASP A 78 17.05 -7.69 -3.27
N GLY A 79 18.07 -8.10 -2.53
CA GLY A 79 19.46 -7.71 -2.79
C GLY A 79 19.77 -6.22 -2.57
N TRP A 80 18.84 -5.43 -2.04
CA TRP A 80 19.06 -3.99 -1.84
C TRP A 80 19.87 -3.63 -0.59
N GLY A 81 19.95 -4.53 0.40
CA GLY A 81 20.76 -4.38 1.61
C GLY A 81 19.97 -4.49 2.92
N PRO A 82 18.90 -3.69 3.16
CA PRO A 82 18.12 -3.76 4.38
C PRO A 82 17.49 -5.14 4.62
N LYS A 83 17.30 -5.50 5.89
CA LYS A 83 16.51 -6.70 6.25
C LYS A 83 15.03 -6.44 5.96
N VAL A 84 14.40 -7.32 5.16
CA VAL A 84 12.98 -7.20 4.81
C VAL A 84 12.16 -8.21 5.59
N GLN A 85 11.06 -7.76 6.19
CA GLN A 85 10.08 -8.59 6.88
C GLN A 85 8.70 -8.35 6.32
N SER A 86 7.96 -9.43 6.06
CA SER A 86 6.58 -9.39 5.58
C SER A 86 5.61 -9.70 6.70
N ARG A 87 4.53 -8.93 6.83
CA ARG A 87 3.50 -9.12 7.86
C ARG A 87 2.11 -8.85 7.29
N VAL A 88 1.19 -9.73 7.61
CA VAL A 88 -0.26 -9.52 7.41
C VAL A 88 -0.92 -9.32 8.76
N ARG A 89 -1.69 -8.26 8.89
CA ARG A 89 -2.44 -7.91 10.10
C ARG A 89 -3.94 -7.90 9.80
N SER A 90 -4.76 -8.03 10.82
CA SER A 90 -6.22 -7.93 10.70
C SER A 90 -6.71 -6.73 11.48
N GLY A 91 -7.64 -5.97 10.91
CA GLY A 91 -8.22 -4.80 11.55
C GLY A 91 -8.48 -3.64 10.60
N SER A 92 -8.60 -2.43 11.14
CA SER A 92 -8.71 -1.21 10.34
C SER A 92 -7.34 -0.82 9.78
N PRO A 93 -7.17 -0.66 8.46
CA PRO A 93 -5.87 -0.44 7.83
C PRO A 93 -5.05 0.68 8.48
N ALA A 94 -5.59 1.87 8.59
CA ALA A 94 -4.86 3.00 9.18
C ALA A 94 -4.47 2.75 10.64
N THR A 95 -5.39 2.19 11.44
CA THR A 95 -5.16 1.89 12.85
C THR A 95 -4.04 0.86 13.03
N GLU A 96 -4.05 -0.20 12.25
CA GLU A 96 -3.06 -1.27 12.36
C GLU A 96 -1.67 -0.84 11.86
N ILE A 97 -1.60 0.01 10.83
CA ILE A 97 -0.33 0.61 10.37
C ILE A 97 0.25 1.51 11.46
N VAL A 98 -0.56 2.39 12.06
CA VAL A 98 -0.11 3.29 13.15
C VAL A 98 0.31 2.50 14.38
N LYS A 99 -0.43 1.47 14.78
CA LYS A 99 -0.03 0.56 15.88
C LYS A 99 1.31 -0.12 15.58
N ALA A 100 1.49 -0.60 14.36
CA ALA A 100 2.75 -1.22 13.94
C ALA A 100 3.91 -0.22 14.01
N ALA A 101 3.71 1.01 13.52
CA ALA A 101 4.71 2.06 13.58
C ALA A 101 5.16 2.38 15.01
N LYS A 102 4.20 2.48 15.93
CA LYS A 102 4.49 2.69 17.36
C LYS A 102 5.22 1.50 17.98
N ALA A 103 4.71 0.29 17.77
CA ALA A 103 5.25 -0.93 18.39
C ALA A 103 6.66 -1.29 17.88
N MET A 104 6.96 -0.96 16.63
CA MET A 104 8.26 -1.27 16.00
C MET A 104 9.26 -0.13 16.09
N GLY A 105 8.87 1.04 16.61
CA GLY A 105 9.73 2.22 16.62
C GLY A 105 10.11 2.65 15.20
N ALA A 106 9.13 2.71 14.28
CA ALA A 106 9.40 3.07 12.90
C ALA A 106 9.85 4.53 12.77
N ASP A 107 10.86 4.76 11.94
CA ASP A 107 11.38 6.08 11.61
C ASP A 107 10.69 6.72 10.40
N LEU A 108 10.05 5.88 9.57
CA LEU A 108 9.32 6.31 8.36
C LEU A 108 8.21 5.31 8.04
N VAL A 109 7.04 5.84 7.67
CA VAL A 109 5.97 5.06 7.05
C VAL A 109 5.80 5.50 5.60
N VAL A 110 5.77 4.54 4.68
CA VAL A 110 5.57 4.76 3.24
C VAL A 110 4.22 4.18 2.84
N VAL A 111 3.38 4.99 2.21
CA VAL A 111 2.04 4.62 1.74
C VAL A 111 1.82 5.09 0.31
N GLY A 112 1.06 4.34 -0.47
CA GLY A 112 0.51 4.84 -1.72
C GLY A 112 -0.65 5.81 -1.46
N SER A 113 -0.93 6.71 -2.40
CA SER A 113 -2.04 7.68 -2.25
C SER A 113 -3.44 7.06 -2.24
N GLY A 114 -3.57 5.80 -2.65
CA GLY A 114 -4.77 4.98 -2.40
C GLY A 114 -6.05 5.40 -3.10
N SER A 115 -6.03 6.17 -4.17
CA SER A 115 -7.26 6.47 -4.91
C SER A 115 -7.51 5.43 -6.01
N ARG A 116 -8.60 4.67 -5.88
CA ARG A 116 -9.14 3.79 -6.95
C ARG A 116 -10.03 4.56 -7.94
N GLY A 117 -9.93 5.88 -8.03
CA GLY A 117 -10.78 6.72 -8.86
C GLY A 117 -10.20 6.95 -10.26
N LEU A 118 -11.10 6.97 -11.26
CA LEU A 118 -10.82 7.27 -12.67
C LEU A 118 -10.69 8.78 -12.95
N SER A 119 -10.74 9.63 -11.93
CA SER A 119 -10.63 11.08 -12.10
C SER A 119 -9.17 11.53 -12.04
N ASP A 120 -8.80 12.48 -12.88
CA ASP A 120 -7.49 13.13 -12.92
C ASP A 120 -7.17 13.89 -11.62
N THR A 121 -8.13 14.04 -10.72
CA THR A 121 -7.96 14.60 -9.39
C THR A 121 -7.48 13.50 -8.44
N VAL A 122 -6.20 13.49 -8.16
CA VAL A 122 -5.59 12.56 -7.19
C VAL A 122 -6.01 12.95 -5.78
N LEU A 123 -7.15 12.43 -5.35
CA LEU A 123 -7.58 12.54 -3.96
C LEU A 123 -6.71 11.63 -3.09
N LEU A 124 -6.33 12.13 -1.92
CA LEU A 124 -5.63 11.33 -0.92
C LEU A 124 -6.62 10.33 -0.33
N GLY A 125 -6.34 9.03 -0.46
CA GLY A 125 -7.18 7.96 0.09
C GLY A 125 -7.30 8.05 1.61
N SER A 126 -8.45 7.60 2.14
CA SER A 126 -8.77 7.70 3.57
C SER A 126 -7.72 7.05 4.48
N THR A 127 -7.16 5.92 4.07
CA THR A 127 -6.10 5.23 4.84
C THR A 127 -4.83 6.08 4.89
N ALA A 128 -4.34 6.58 3.75
CA ALA A 128 -3.15 7.41 3.69
C ALA A 128 -3.33 8.71 4.51
N GLN A 129 -4.50 9.33 4.42
CA GLN A 129 -4.84 10.54 5.18
C GLN A 129 -4.82 10.29 6.70
N ARG A 130 -5.44 9.19 7.16
CA ARG A 130 -5.46 8.83 8.58
C ARG A 130 -4.09 8.43 9.10
N VAL A 131 -3.30 7.70 8.32
CA VAL A 131 -1.92 7.36 8.68
C VAL A 131 -1.08 8.61 8.81
N GLN A 132 -1.16 9.54 7.84
CA GLN A 132 -0.43 10.81 7.87
C GLN A 132 -0.77 11.65 9.10
N HIS A 133 -2.04 11.63 9.54
CA HIS A 133 -2.48 12.38 10.71
C HIS A 133 -2.04 11.74 12.05
N SER A 134 -1.94 10.42 12.11
CA SER A 134 -1.82 9.68 13.38
C SER A 134 -0.51 8.94 13.59
N ALA A 135 0.35 8.88 12.57
CA ALA A 135 1.63 8.19 12.67
C ALA A 135 2.57 8.88 13.68
N PRO A 136 3.39 8.10 14.42
CA PRO A 136 4.35 8.65 15.38
C PRO A 136 5.63 9.17 14.72
N CYS A 137 5.77 9.03 13.41
CA CYS A 137 6.96 9.36 12.61
C CYS A 137 6.55 9.99 11.26
N PRO A 138 7.50 10.52 10.48
CA PRO A 138 7.25 10.99 9.14
C PRO A 138 6.54 9.97 8.25
N VAL A 139 5.68 10.46 7.36
CA VAL A 139 4.94 9.64 6.40
C VAL A 139 5.22 10.12 4.98
N LEU A 140 5.73 9.23 4.15
CA LEU A 140 5.89 9.44 2.73
C LEU A 140 4.66 8.94 2.00
N VAL A 141 3.90 9.84 1.38
CA VAL A 141 2.77 9.50 0.53
C VAL A 141 3.19 9.57 -0.92
N VAL A 142 3.20 8.43 -1.60
CA VAL A 142 3.60 8.35 -3.01
C VAL A 142 2.36 8.42 -3.90
N ARG A 143 2.36 9.38 -4.81
CA ARG A 143 1.31 9.58 -5.81
C ARG A 143 1.76 9.07 -7.18
N PRO A 144 0.87 8.53 -8.00
CA PRO A 144 1.20 8.23 -9.39
C PRO A 144 1.59 9.50 -10.12
N ALA A 145 2.53 9.40 -11.08
CA ALA A 145 2.87 10.52 -11.94
C ALA A 145 1.62 10.98 -12.72
N PRO A 146 1.45 12.30 -12.93
CA PRO A 146 0.35 12.82 -13.73
C PRO A 146 0.41 12.21 -15.14
N ARG A 147 -0.74 11.76 -15.66
CA ARG A 147 -0.83 11.30 -17.05
C ARG A 147 -0.42 12.45 -17.97
N LYS A 148 0.63 12.25 -18.74
CA LYS A 148 0.94 13.17 -19.84
C LYS A 148 -0.27 13.15 -20.78
N SER A 149 -0.99 14.27 -20.89
CA SER A 149 -2.05 14.43 -21.89
C SER A 149 -1.45 14.12 -23.26
N ARG A 150 -2.00 13.11 -23.94
CA ARG A 150 -1.68 12.90 -25.35
C ARG A 150 -2.05 14.19 -26.07
N LYS A 151 -1.06 15.00 -26.48
CA LYS A 151 -1.28 16.10 -27.42
C LYS A 151 -2.02 15.50 -28.61
N ALA A 152 -3.25 15.92 -28.81
CA ALA A 152 -3.99 15.64 -30.02
C ALA A 152 -3.15 16.15 -31.20
N THR A 153 -2.60 15.22 -31.94
CA THR A 153 -1.90 15.56 -33.22
C THR A 153 -2.97 16.12 -34.13
N GLY A 154 -2.99 17.43 -34.27
CA GLY A 154 -3.89 18.15 -35.15
C GLY A 154 -3.69 17.65 -36.56
N ARG A 155 -4.68 16.94 -37.06
CA ARG A 155 -4.80 16.57 -38.48
C ARG A 155 -5.06 17.86 -39.23
N ARG A 156 -4.02 18.48 -39.80
CA ARG A 156 -4.19 19.52 -40.82
C ARG A 156 -4.94 18.89 -42.01
N ARG A 157 -6.19 19.25 -42.17
CA ARG A 157 -6.86 19.11 -43.47
C ARG A 157 -6.29 20.21 -44.36
N SER A 158 -5.53 19.83 -45.37
CA SER A 158 -5.23 20.66 -46.53
C SER A 158 -6.42 20.58 -47.48
N SER A 159 -6.98 21.72 -47.79
CA SER A 159 -7.88 21.92 -48.90
C SER A 159 -7.08 22.01 -50.17
#